data_158fd5101bf94a7a9e93d044237fee37
#
_entry.id   158fd5101bf94a7a9e93d044237fee37
#
_cell.length_a   1.000
_cell.length_b   1.000
_cell.length_c   1.000
_cell.angle_alpha   90.00
_cell.angle_beta   90.00
_cell.angle_gamma   90.00
#
_symmetry.space_group_name_H-M   'P 1'
#
loop_
_entity.id
_entity.type
_entity.pdbx_description
1 polymer ?
#
loop_
_entity_poly.entity_id
_entity_poly.type
_entity_poly.pdbx_seq_one_letter_code
_entity_poly.pdbx_strand_id
1 'polypeptide(L)'
;MGDVPSPLWLRTTDVDHMRRDGRDEDPGHAWTSERIGALYPGASCSLLDCGVMSGVTYAGLRDAGLPVDYTGIDVSPRVLDACRAEHPGARWLEMSVTDLAFGEGTFDVVNSRHLLECLPYYETAVREMFRVARTHVVIGFFQVPRAPEALLRRETDEGYIWLNRYDPGPFEELLHRLSREVETADLRHGPRRSRIYLCTKR
;
A
#
# COMPACT_ATOMS: atom_id res chain seq x y z
N MET A 1 6.20 11.95 19.47
CA MET A 1 5.82 10.57 19.76
C MET A 1 5.98 9.85 18.44
N GLY A 2 6.95 8.95 18.33
CA GLY A 2 7.21 8.23 17.09
C GLY A 2 6.00 7.36 16.70
N ASP A 3 5.80 7.20 15.40
CA ASP A 3 4.78 6.33 14.83
C ASP A 3 5.07 4.86 15.23
N VAL A 4 4.55 4.47 16.39
CA VAL A 4 4.65 3.08 16.82
C VAL A 4 3.62 2.29 16.01
N PRO A 5 4.04 1.28 15.26
CA PRO A 5 3.12 0.39 14.56
C PRO A 5 2.07 -0.15 15.51
N SER A 6 0.85 -0.31 15.02
CA SER A 6 -0.22 -0.91 15.83
C SER A 6 0.23 -2.25 16.40
N PRO A 7 0.13 -2.48 17.71
CA PRO A 7 0.59 -3.74 18.32
C PRO A 7 -0.01 -5.00 17.70
N LEU A 8 -1.22 -4.91 17.16
CA LEU A 8 -1.88 -6.01 16.48
C LEU A 8 -1.07 -6.51 15.27
N TRP A 9 -0.59 -5.60 14.42
CA TRP A 9 0.16 -5.98 13.21
C TRP A 9 1.48 -6.66 13.53
N LEU A 10 2.13 -6.28 14.64
CA LEU A 10 3.36 -6.92 15.12
C LEU A 10 3.13 -8.31 15.73
N ARG A 11 1.92 -8.58 16.21
CA ARG A 11 1.60 -9.80 16.99
C ARG A 11 0.66 -10.74 16.25
N THR A 12 -0.03 -10.29 15.20
CA THR A 12 -1.05 -11.12 14.55
C THR A 12 -0.47 -12.46 14.08
N THR A 13 -1.15 -13.51 14.47
CA THR A 13 -0.81 -14.89 14.15
C THR A 13 -1.67 -15.43 13.01
N ASP A 14 -2.77 -14.75 12.68
CA ASP A 14 -3.75 -15.23 11.72
C ASP A 14 -3.45 -14.75 10.30
N VAL A 15 -2.31 -15.21 9.77
CA VAL A 15 -1.92 -14.99 8.39
C VAL A 15 -2.94 -15.61 7.41
N ASP A 16 -3.62 -16.69 7.82
CA ASP A 16 -4.63 -17.34 6.99
C ASP A 16 -5.93 -16.53 6.89
N HIS A 17 -6.32 -15.82 7.94
CA HIS A 17 -7.42 -14.85 7.87
C HIS A 17 -7.08 -13.70 6.91
N MET A 18 -5.88 -13.16 7.04
CA MET A 18 -5.38 -12.10 6.13
C MET A 18 -5.34 -12.58 4.67
N ARG A 19 -4.99 -13.86 4.44
CA ARG A 19 -5.02 -14.48 3.11
C ARG A 19 -6.42 -14.59 2.55
N ARG A 20 -7.40 -14.96 3.37
CA ARG A 20 -8.80 -15.07 2.94
C ARG A 20 -9.38 -13.71 2.57
N ASP A 21 -9.12 -12.71 3.39
CA ASP A 21 -9.63 -11.34 3.18
C ASP A 21 -8.91 -10.61 2.03
N GLY A 22 -7.65 -10.98 1.72
CA GLY A 22 -6.86 -10.33 0.68
C GLY A 22 -6.97 -10.95 -0.72
N ARG A 23 -7.41 -12.22 -0.81
CA ARG A 23 -7.43 -12.94 -2.10
C ARG A 23 -8.65 -12.64 -2.93
N ASP A 24 -9.76 -12.38 -2.28
CA ASP A 24 -11.03 -12.40 -2.97
C ASP A 24 -11.43 -10.99 -3.38
N GLU A 25 -11.17 -10.70 -4.68
CA GLU A 25 -12.03 -9.79 -5.42
C GLU A 25 -11.87 -8.29 -5.15
N ASP A 26 -10.77 -7.82 -4.52
CA ASP A 26 -10.55 -6.38 -4.50
C ASP A 26 -10.13 -5.91 -5.91
N PRO A 27 -11.01 -5.21 -6.62
CA PRO A 27 -10.74 -4.75 -7.99
C PRO A 27 -9.52 -3.84 -8.09
N GLY A 28 -9.03 -3.35 -6.95
CA GLY A 28 -7.83 -2.54 -6.89
C GLY A 28 -6.55 -3.28 -7.28
N HIS A 29 -6.46 -4.61 -7.08
CA HIS A 29 -5.30 -5.38 -7.53
C HIS A 29 -5.26 -5.44 -9.05
N ALA A 30 -6.38 -5.76 -9.68
CA ALA A 30 -6.50 -5.79 -11.14
C ALA A 30 -6.23 -4.41 -11.73
N TRP A 31 -6.82 -3.37 -11.15
CA TRP A 31 -6.59 -1.99 -11.58
C TRP A 31 -5.11 -1.59 -11.47
N THR A 32 -4.44 -1.91 -10.36
CA THR A 32 -3.00 -1.62 -10.17
C THR A 32 -2.15 -2.34 -11.20
N SER A 33 -2.40 -3.63 -11.43
CA SER A 33 -1.65 -4.41 -12.44
C SER A 33 -1.86 -3.87 -13.85
N GLU A 34 -3.10 -3.52 -14.22
CA GLU A 34 -3.42 -2.91 -15.51
C GLU A 34 -2.69 -1.58 -15.70
N ARG A 35 -2.69 -0.71 -14.68
CA ARG A 35 -2.02 0.59 -14.76
C ARG A 35 -0.50 0.46 -14.85
N ILE A 36 0.11 -0.42 -14.06
CA ILE A 36 1.55 -0.68 -14.15
C ILE A 36 1.91 -1.21 -15.54
N GLY A 37 1.14 -2.18 -16.07
CA GLY A 37 1.34 -2.68 -17.43
C GLY A 37 1.22 -1.59 -18.50
N ALA A 38 0.29 -0.66 -18.35
CA ALA A 38 0.12 0.47 -19.28
C ALA A 38 1.24 1.51 -19.17
N LEU A 39 1.80 1.74 -17.96
CA LEU A 39 2.90 2.67 -17.74
C LEU A 39 4.24 2.13 -18.26
N TYR A 40 4.44 0.80 -18.24
CA TYR A 40 5.70 0.15 -18.61
C TYR A 40 5.45 -0.96 -19.65
N PRO A 41 4.94 -0.64 -20.85
CA PRO A 41 4.55 -1.64 -21.83
C PRO A 41 5.77 -2.43 -22.34
N GLY A 42 5.84 -3.72 -21.97
CA GLY A 42 6.93 -4.61 -22.35
C GLY A 42 8.28 -4.32 -21.71
N ALA A 43 8.35 -3.36 -20.78
CA ALA A 43 9.55 -3.01 -20.03
C ALA A 43 9.46 -3.49 -18.59
N SER A 44 10.61 -3.84 -18.00
CA SER A 44 10.68 -4.09 -16.56
C SER A 44 10.64 -2.78 -15.78
N CYS A 45 9.95 -2.80 -14.63
CA CYS A 45 10.01 -1.70 -13.67
C CYS A 45 10.34 -2.22 -12.28
N SER A 46 11.00 -1.37 -11.47
CA SER A 46 11.23 -1.64 -10.05
C SER A 46 10.05 -1.14 -9.23
N LEU A 47 9.49 -2.00 -8.38
CA LEU A 47 8.31 -1.69 -7.56
C LEU A 47 8.57 -1.95 -6.08
N LEU A 48 8.29 -0.95 -5.25
CA LEU A 48 8.17 -1.10 -3.81
C LEU A 48 6.70 -1.21 -3.44
N ASP A 49 6.32 -2.25 -2.71
CA ASP A 49 4.97 -2.43 -2.14
C ASP A 49 5.02 -2.29 -0.61
N CYS A 50 4.28 -1.33 -0.09
CA CYS A 50 4.27 -0.96 1.32
C CYS A 50 3.03 -1.56 2.01
N GLY A 51 3.26 -2.40 3.06
CA GLY A 51 2.20 -3.10 3.77
C GLY A 51 1.67 -4.29 2.97
N VAL A 52 2.53 -5.27 2.71
CA VAL A 52 2.31 -6.35 1.73
C VAL A 52 1.27 -7.38 2.12
N MET A 53 0.89 -7.47 3.40
CA MET A 53 -0.05 -8.48 3.90
C MET A 53 0.29 -9.91 3.40
N SER A 54 -0.55 -10.47 2.53
CA SER A 54 -0.38 -11.83 1.97
C SER A 54 0.40 -11.87 0.64
N GLY A 55 1.02 -10.76 0.21
CA GLY A 55 1.75 -10.70 -1.07
C GLY A 55 0.85 -10.72 -2.30
N VAL A 56 -0.43 -10.44 -2.14
CA VAL A 56 -1.43 -10.53 -3.21
C VAL A 56 -1.15 -9.57 -4.38
N THR A 57 -0.55 -8.40 -4.14
CA THR A 57 -0.11 -7.49 -5.21
C THR A 57 0.95 -8.16 -6.07
N TYR A 58 1.96 -8.78 -5.45
CA TYR A 58 2.98 -9.53 -6.20
C TYR A 58 2.38 -10.66 -7.03
N ALA A 59 1.49 -11.46 -6.41
CA ALA A 59 0.81 -12.54 -7.11
C ALA A 59 0.04 -12.02 -8.34
N GLY A 60 -0.71 -10.93 -8.20
CA GLY A 60 -1.46 -10.32 -9.30
C GLY A 60 -0.59 -9.80 -10.43
N LEU A 61 0.54 -9.15 -10.12
CA LEU A 61 1.51 -8.67 -11.12
C LEU A 61 2.17 -9.83 -11.87
N ARG A 62 2.57 -10.87 -11.16
CA ARG A 62 3.14 -12.10 -11.74
C ARG A 62 2.14 -12.82 -12.66
N ASP A 63 0.91 -12.99 -12.20
CA ASP A 63 -0.15 -13.69 -12.94
C ASP A 63 -0.58 -12.91 -14.20
N ALA A 64 -0.43 -11.57 -14.16
CA ALA A 64 -0.56 -10.70 -15.33
C ALA A 64 0.66 -10.75 -16.28
N GLY A 65 1.70 -11.50 -15.92
CA GLY A 65 2.91 -11.63 -16.76
C GLY A 65 3.76 -10.36 -16.83
N LEU A 66 3.64 -9.47 -15.86
CA LEU A 66 4.38 -8.20 -15.85
C LEU A 66 5.81 -8.41 -15.32
N PRO A 67 6.85 -7.96 -16.05
CA PRO A 67 8.24 -8.09 -15.62
C PRO A 67 8.58 -7.01 -14.55
N VAL A 68 8.30 -7.33 -13.27
CA VAL A 68 8.49 -6.39 -12.17
C VAL A 68 9.62 -6.88 -11.25
N ASP A 69 10.63 -6.02 -10.98
CA ASP A 69 11.58 -6.20 -9.89
C ASP A 69 10.91 -5.75 -8.58
N TYR A 70 10.30 -6.72 -7.90
CA TYR A 70 9.42 -6.46 -6.78
C TYR A 70 10.16 -6.52 -5.44
N THR A 71 9.93 -5.51 -4.62
CA THR A 71 10.30 -5.47 -3.21
C THR A 71 9.08 -5.17 -2.37
N GLY A 72 8.74 -6.06 -1.45
CA GLY A 72 7.65 -5.88 -0.50
C GLY A 72 8.17 -5.56 0.90
N ILE A 73 7.51 -4.62 1.59
CA ILE A 73 7.82 -4.30 2.99
C ILE A 73 6.60 -4.44 3.88
N ASP A 74 6.85 -4.89 5.11
CA ASP A 74 5.86 -4.92 6.19
C ASP A 74 6.58 -4.78 7.54
N VAL A 75 5.87 -4.35 8.57
CA VAL A 75 6.40 -4.29 9.95
C VAL A 75 6.27 -5.62 10.68
N SER A 76 5.52 -6.58 10.14
CA SER A 76 5.26 -7.89 10.73
C SER A 76 6.22 -8.95 10.18
N PRO A 77 7.18 -9.47 10.98
CA PRO A 77 8.05 -10.57 10.54
C PRO A 77 7.26 -11.81 10.10
N ARG A 78 6.14 -12.11 10.74
CA ARG A 78 5.30 -13.28 10.43
C ARG A 78 4.63 -13.16 9.06
N VAL A 79 4.16 -11.97 8.72
CA VAL A 79 3.63 -11.67 7.38
C VAL A 79 4.73 -11.90 6.34
N LEU A 80 5.92 -11.39 6.58
CA LEU A 80 7.06 -11.52 5.66
C LEU A 80 7.53 -12.97 5.52
N ASP A 81 7.52 -13.75 6.59
CA ASP A 81 7.87 -15.18 6.54
C ASP A 81 6.86 -15.98 5.69
N ALA A 82 5.58 -15.67 5.82
CA ALA A 82 4.54 -16.26 4.98
C ALA A 82 4.72 -15.85 3.50
N CYS A 83 5.02 -14.57 3.22
CA CYS A 83 5.31 -14.10 1.87
C CYS A 83 6.56 -14.77 1.27
N ARG A 84 7.64 -14.95 2.04
CA ARG A 84 8.85 -15.65 1.59
C ARG A 84 8.57 -17.10 1.22
N ALA A 85 7.75 -17.78 2.02
CA ALA A 85 7.39 -19.17 1.77
C ALA A 85 6.52 -19.33 0.51
N GLU A 86 5.57 -18.43 0.28
CA GLU A 86 4.62 -18.52 -0.83
C GLU A 86 5.17 -17.90 -2.13
N HIS A 87 6.02 -16.88 -2.02
CA HIS A 87 6.52 -16.08 -3.13
C HIS A 87 8.04 -15.89 -3.06
N PRO A 88 8.85 -16.97 -3.21
CA PRO A 88 10.31 -16.91 -3.07
C PRO A 88 11.00 -16.08 -4.16
N GLY A 89 10.30 -15.73 -5.23
CA GLY A 89 10.83 -14.92 -6.33
C GLY A 89 10.86 -13.41 -6.08
N ALA A 90 10.34 -12.93 -4.94
CA ALA A 90 10.33 -11.52 -4.59
C ALA A 90 11.21 -11.23 -3.37
N ARG A 91 11.56 -9.96 -3.18
CA ARG A 91 12.29 -9.49 -2.00
C ARG A 91 11.31 -9.02 -0.92
N TRP A 92 11.49 -9.53 0.31
CA TRP A 92 10.63 -9.23 1.45
C TRP A 92 11.46 -8.69 2.61
N LEU A 93 11.20 -7.44 3.04
CA LEU A 93 12.00 -6.73 4.03
C LEU A 93 11.13 -6.21 5.18
N GLU A 94 11.61 -6.37 6.41
CA GLU A 94 10.99 -5.76 7.58
C GLU A 94 11.34 -4.27 7.62
N MET A 95 10.31 -3.42 7.49
CA MET A 95 10.50 -1.97 7.40
C MET A 95 9.19 -1.23 7.64
N SER A 96 9.26 -0.05 8.26
CA SER A 96 8.13 0.86 8.35
C SER A 96 8.06 1.78 7.13
N VAL A 97 6.86 2.00 6.61
CA VAL A 97 6.61 2.98 5.53
C VAL A 97 6.92 4.42 5.95
N THR A 98 7.01 4.70 7.26
CA THR A 98 7.34 6.03 7.79
C THR A 98 8.84 6.28 7.92
N ASP A 99 9.67 5.26 7.67
CA ASP A 99 11.14 5.35 7.71
C ASP A 99 11.74 4.34 6.72
N LEU A 100 11.78 4.75 5.45
CA LEU A 100 12.24 3.90 4.36
C LEU A 100 13.77 3.99 4.18
N ALA A 101 14.48 2.90 4.47
CA ALA A 101 15.94 2.81 4.35
C ALA A 101 16.42 2.69 2.88
N PHE A 102 15.75 3.41 1.96
CA PHE A 102 16.11 3.48 0.54
C PHE A 102 16.48 4.91 0.16
N GLY A 103 17.33 5.06 -0.84
CA GLY A 103 17.68 6.36 -1.42
C GLY A 103 16.50 6.99 -2.17
N GLU A 104 16.62 8.30 -2.47
CA GLU A 104 15.65 9.00 -3.30
C GLU A 104 15.56 8.37 -4.69
N GLY A 105 14.34 8.20 -5.22
CA GLY A 105 14.11 7.70 -6.57
C GLY A 105 14.62 6.27 -6.82
N THR A 106 14.68 5.44 -5.79
CA THR A 106 15.16 4.04 -5.91
C THR A 106 14.21 3.18 -6.75
N PHE A 107 12.91 3.37 -6.63
CA PHE A 107 11.90 2.55 -7.30
C PHE A 107 11.15 3.34 -8.36
N ASP A 108 10.88 2.73 -9.49
CA ASP A 108 10.06 3.35 -10.54
C ASP A 108 8.64 3.61 -10.05
N VAL A 109 8.07 2.63 -9.32
CA VAL A 109 6.74 2.70 -8.74
C VAL A 109 6.80 2.39 -7.25
N VAL A 110 6.08 3.16 -6.44
CA VAL A 110 5.80 2.82 -5.03
C VAL A 110 4.30 2.62 -4.88
N ASN A 111 3.91 1.45 -4.39
CA ASN A 111 2.52 1.08 -4.15
C ASN A 111 2.23 0.99 -2.66
N SER A 112 1.06 1.41 -2.26
CA SER A 112 0.53 1.20 -0.91
C SER A 112 -0.98 1.05 -0.98
N ARG A 113 -1.48 -0.07 -0.47
CA ARG A 113 -2.92 -0.32 -0.47
C ARG A 113 -3.38 -0.70 0.91
N HIS A 114 -4.47 -0.05 1.35
CA HIS A 114 -5.11 -0.34 2.64
C HIS A 114 -4.17 -0.22 3.86
N LEU A 115 -3.13 0.60 3.74
CA LEU A 115 -2.13 0.79 4.78
C LEU A 115 -2.32 2.12 5.51
N LEU A 116 -2.58 3.21 4.80
CA LEU A 116 -2.58 4.54 5.42
C LEU A 116 -3.67 4.67 6.48
N GLU A 117 -4.82 4.01 6.32
CA GLU A 117 -5.87 3.96 7.34
C GLU A 117 -5.42 3.29 8.64
N CYS A 118 -4.38 2.46 8.56
CA CYS A 118 -3.82 1.75 9.71
C CYS A 118 -2.70 2.53 10.41
N LEU A 119 -2.41 3.75 9.98
CA LEU A 119 -1.44 4.65 10.59
C LEU A 119 -2.17 5.77 11.36
N PRO A 120 -1.59 6.29 12.46
CA PRO A 120 -2.19 7.43 13.17
C PRO A 120 -2.20 8.71 12.32
N TYR A 121 -1.21 8.87 11.42
CA TYR A 121 -1.05 10.00 10.50
C TYR A 121 -0.43 9.49 9.20
N TYR A 122 -0.82 10.07 8.07
CA TYR A 122 -0.38 9.63 6.74
C TYR A 122 0.78 10.43 6.15
N GLU A 123 1.02 11.65 6.63
CA GLU A 123 1.88 12.63 5.95
C GLU A 123 3.33 12.14 5.81
N THR A 124 3.90 11.56 6.88
CA THR A 124 5.27 11.04 6.86
C THR A 124 5.38 9.88 5.87
N ALA A 125 4.44 8.91 5.94
CA ALA A 125 4.40 7.78 5.02
C ALA A 125 4.30 8.22 3.56
N VAL A 126 3.38 9.14 3.25
CA VAL A 126 3.22 9.68 1.89
C VAL A 126 4.49 10.36 1.41
N ARG A 127 5.15 11.19 2.23
CA ARG A 127 6.40 11.86 1.84
C ARG A 127 7.53 10.87 1.60
N GLU A 128 7.67 9.83 2.43
CA GLU A 128 8.67 8.79 2.25
C GLU A 128 8.42 7.98 0.97
N MET A 129 7.16 7.60 0.70
CA MET A 129 6.78 6.94 -0.54
C MET A 129 7.17 7.79 -1.77
N PHE A 130 6.86 9.08 -1.74
CA PHE A 130 7.24 9.99 -2.83
C PHE A 130 8.76 10.22 -2.91
N ARG A 131 9.46 10.23 -1.80
CA ARG A 131 10.93 10.36 -1.79
C ARG A 131 11.59 9.19 -2.50
N VAL A 132 11.20 7.97 -2.19
CA VAL A 132 11.83 6.77 -2.77
C VAL A 132 11.29 6.41 -4.16
N ALA A 133 10.13 6.95 -4.56
CA ALA A 133 9.61 6.81 -5.91
C ALA A 133 10.41 7.63 -6.91
N ARG A 134 10.68 7.06 -8.10
CA ARG A 134 11.28 7.76 -9.24
C ARG A 134 10.21 8.44 -10.09
N THR A 135 9.12 7.76 -10.36
CA THR A 135 8.11 8.24 -11.32
C THR A 135 6.69 8.22 -10.80
N HIS A 136 6.25 7.14 -10.17
CA HIS A 136 4.84 6.98 -9.80
C HIS A 136 4.66 6.50 -8.36
N VAL A 137 3.56 6.97 -7.76
CA VAL A 137 3.07 6.47 -6.46
C VAL A 137 1.61 6.08 -6.61
N VAL A 138 1.27 4.86 -6.17
CA VAL A 138 -0.10 4.34 -6.12
C VAL A 138 -0.54 4.26 -4.67
N ILE A 139 -1.69 4.85 -4.33
CA ILE A 139 -2.25 4.81 -2.98
C ILE A 139 -3.70 4.35 -3.06
N GLY A 140 -4.02 3.23 -2.42
CA GLY A 140 -5.37 2.69 -2.36
C GLY A 140 -5.93 2.68 -0.94
N PHE A 141 -7.17 3.16 -0.77
CA PHE A 141 -7.92 3.15 0.48
C PHE A 141 -9.01 2.08 0.47
N PHE A 142 -9.31 1.47 1.62
CA PHE A 142 -10.46 0.57 1.81
C PHE A 142 -11.80 1.22 1.52
N GLN A 143 -11.90 2.50 1.84
CA GLN A 143 -13.10 3.30 1.66
C GLN A 143 -12.74 4.60 0.96
N VAL A 144 -13.69 5.15 0.24
CA VAL A 144 -13.54 6.51 -0.31
C VAL A 144 -13.33 7.49 0.86
N PRO A 145 -12.21 8.23 0.90
CA PRO A 145 -11.98 9.27 1.90
C PRO A 145 -13.15 10.26 1.95
N ARG A 146 -13.50 10.72 3.13
CA ARG A 146 -14.61 11.67 3.33
C ARG A 146 -14.46 12.49 4.61
N ALA A 147 -14.90 13.73 4.54
CA ALA A 147 -15.02 14.59 5.72
C ALA A 147 -16.22 14.18 6.63
N PRO A 148 -16.17 14.47 7.93
CA PRO A 148 -14.97 14.94 8.64
C PRO A 148 -13.97 13.81 8.83
N GLU A 149 -12.70 14.18 9.01
CA GLU A 149 -11.66 13.23 9.41
C GLU A 149 -12.03 12.55 10.74
N ALA A 150 -11.66 11.29 10.87
CA ALA A 150 -11.82 10.55 12.12
C ALA A 150 -10.64 9.60 12.32
N LEU A 151 -9.90 9.82 13.40
CA LEU A 151 -8.86 8.91 13.86
C LEU A 151 -9.51 7.87 14.76
N LEU A 152 -9.71 6.67 14.23
CA LEU A 152 -10.45 5.60 14.87
C LEU A 152 -9.50 4.51 15.33
N ARG A 153 -9.43 4.28 16.63
CA ARG A 153 -8.68 3.19 17.25
C ARG A 153 -9.65 2.08 17.67
N ARG A 154 -9.45 0.89 17.13
CA ARG A 154 -10.22 -0.29 17.49
C ARG A 154 -9.38 -1.18 18.39
N GLU A 155 -9.86 -1.43 19.61
CA GLU A 155 -9.25 -2.40 20.54
C GLU A 155 -9.55 -3.83 20.10
N THR A 156 -8.59 -4.72 20.33
CA THR A 156 -8.69 -6.15 20.08
C THR A 156 -8.03 -6.90 21.25
N ASP A 157 -8.21 -8.22 21.33
CA ASP A 157 -7.58 -9.03 22.36
C ASP A 157 -6.04 -9.05 22.26
N GLU A 158 -5.49 -8.78 21.05
CA GLU A 158 -4.05 -8.74 20.78
C GLU A 158 -3.46 -7.33 20.81
N GLY A 159 -4.26 -6.30 21.06
CA GLY A 159 -3.86 -4.90 21.09
C GLY A 159 -4.87 -4.00 20.39
N TYR A 160 -4.41 -3.09 19.54
CA TYR A 160 -5.31 -2.20 18.81
C TYR A 160 -4.85 -2.04 17.36
N ILE A 161 -5.79 -1.61 16.51
CA ILE A 161 -5.51 -1.13 15.15
C ILE A 161 -6.11 0.25 14.95
N TRP A 162 -5.48 1.02 14.09
CA TRP A 162 -6.09 2.20 13.51
C TRP A 162 -6.93 1.80 12.30
N LEU A 163 -8.10 2.40 12.16
CA LEU A 163 -8.98 2.30 10.99
C LEU A 163 -9.48 3.71 10.65
N ASN A 164 -8.54 4.56 10.32
CA ASN A 164 -8.78 5.98 10.15
C ASN A 164 -9.56 6.27 8.88
N ARG A 165 -10.29 7.35 8.93
CA ARG A 165 -10.94 7.96 7.78
C ARG A 165 -10.39 9.37 7.63
N TYR A 166 -9.66 9.60 6.57
CA TYR A 166 -9.05 10.89 6.30
C TYR A 166 -9.97 11.81 5.51
N ASP A 167 -9.86 13.13 5.77
CA ASP A 167 -10.49 14.15 4.95
C ASP A 167 -9.79 14.20 3.59
N PRO A 168 -10.50 14.07 2.47
CA PRO A 168 -9.88 14.12 1.15
C PRO A 168 -9.22 15.45 0.84
N GLY A 169 -9.73 16.58 1.34
CA GLY A 169 -9.20 17.91 1.02
C GLY A 169 -7.71 18.04 1.36
N PRO A 170 -7.30 17.99 2.63
CA PRO A 170 -5.88 18.06 3.02
C PRO A 170 -5.02 16.93 2.41
N PHE A 171 -5.60 15.73 2.28
CA PHE A 171 -4.88 14.60 1.68
C PHE A 171 -4.58 14.85 0.19
N GLU A 172 -5.58 15.21 -0.60
CA GLU A 172 -5.43 15.49 -2.03
C GLU A 172 -4.55 16.72 -2.28
N GLU A 173 -4.62 17.76 -1.43
CA GLU A 173 -3.68 18.87 -1.48
C GLU A 173 -2.23 18.43 -1.31
N LEU A 174 -1.95 17.48 -0.41
CA LEU A 174 -0.61 16.94 -0.23
C LEU A 174 -0.18 16.20 -1.51
N LEU A 175 -1.04 15.37 -2.10
CA LEU A 175 -0.73 14.67 -3.35
C LEU A 175 -0.45 15.66 -4.49
N HIS A 176 -1.26 16.69 -4.66
CA HIS A 176 -1.07 17.71 -5.71
C HIS A 176 0.22 18.53 -5.52
N ARG A 177 0.68 18.72 -4.27
CA ARG A 177 1.98 19.37 -4.03
C ARG A 177 3.15 18.49 -4.45
N LEU A 178 3.04 17.18 -4.33
CA LEU A 178 4.11 16.22 -4.62
C LEU A 178 4.08 15.70 -6.06
N SER A 179 2.95 15.85 -6.76
CA SER A 179 2.70 15.29 -8.09
C SER A 179 2.53 16.38 -9.13
N ARG A 180 2.92 16.08 -10.36
CA ARG A 180 2.52 16.87 -11.54
C ARG A 180 1.13 16.47 -12.03
N GLU A 181 0.72 15.23 -11.75
CA GLU A 181 -0.58 14.68 -12.15
C GLU A 181 -1.07 13.71 -11.09
N VAL A 182 -2.38 13.72 -10.82
CA VAL A 182 -3.07 12.80 -9.91
C VAL A 182 -4.30 12.27 -10.64
N GLU A 183 -4.27 10.99 -10.98
CA GLU A 183 -5.44 10.25 -11.45
C GLU A 183 -6.15 9.62 -10.24
N THR A 184 -7.49 9.63 -10.23
CA THR A 184 -8.30 9.07 -9.14
C THR A 184 -9.32 8.10 -9.72
N ALA A 185 -9.45 6.93 -9.12
CA ALA A 185 -10.44 5.93 -9.47
C ALA A 185 -11.24 5.47 -8.25
N ASP A 186 -12.56 5.52 -8.34
CA ASP A 186 -13.47 4.92 -7.36
C ASP A 186 -13.90 3.54 -7.85
N LEU A 187 -13.49 2.50 -7.14
CA LEU A 187 -13.77 1.12 -7.48
C LEU A 187 -14.90 0.57 -6.61
N ARG A 188 -15.72 -0.29 -7.18
CA ARG A 188 -16.84 -0.94 -6.48
C ARG A 188 -16.58 -2.42 -6.29
N HIS A 189 -16.81 -2.88 -5.07
CA HIS A 189 -16.79 -4.29 -4.71
C HIS A 189 -18.03 -4.61 -3.86
N GLY A 190 -19.07 -5.14 -4.49
CA GLY A 190 -20.38 -5.31 -3.84
C GLY A 190 -20.90 -3.98 -3.28
N PRO A 191 -21.23 -3.89 -1.98
CA PRO A 191 -21.68 -2.66 -1.34
C PRO A 191 -20.53 -1.69 -0.99
N ARG A 192 -19.27 -2.14 -1.06
CA ARG A 192 -18.11 -1.34 -0.70
C ARG A 192 -17.64 -0.50 -1.87
N ARG A 193 -17.03 0.64 -1.54
CA ARG A 193 -16.37 1.52 -2.51
C ARG A 193 -15.00 1.86 -1.95
N SER A 194 -13.97 1.62 -2.72
CA SER A 194 -12.59 2.01 -2.43
C SER A 194 -12.14 3.11 -3.37
N ARG A 195 -11.11 3.84 -2.98
CA ARG A 195 -10.50 4.88 -3.83
C ARG A 195 -9.03 4.57 -4.04
N ILE A 196 -8.57 4.71 -5.28
CA ILE A 196 -7.16 4.62 -5.65
C ILE A 196 -6.73 5.93 -6.29
N TYR A 197 -5.54 6.36 -5.93
CA TYR A 197 -4.83 7.48 -6.54
C TYR A 197 -3.59 6.95 -7.25
N LEU A 198 -3.40 7.34 -8.50
CA LEU A 198 -2.15 7.18 -9.23
C LEU A 198 -1.53 8.56 -9.42
N CYS A 199 -0.38 8.76 -8.80
CA CYS A 199 0.33 10.02 -8.78
C CYS A 199 1.57 9.93 -9.66
N THR A 200 1.72 10.85 -10.62
CA THR A 200 2.98 11.04 -11.34
C THR A 200 3.83 12.06 -10.59
N LYS A 201 4.99 11.65 -10.07
CA LYS A 201 5.89 12.50 -9.29
C LYS A 201 6.38 13.70 -10.10
N ARG A 202 6.61 14.83 -9.42
CA ARG A 202 7.24 16.04 -10.00
C ARG A 202 8.69 15.81 -10.35
#